data_72261d4db374e817fff684f879f97a83
#
_entry.id   72261d4db374e817fff684f879f97a83
#
_cell.length_a   1.000
_cell.length_b   1.000
_cell.length_c   1.000
_cell.angle_alpha   90.00
_cell.angle_beta   90.00
_cell.angle_gamma   90.00
#
_symmetry.space_group_name_H-M   'P 1'
#
loop_
_entity.id
_entity.type
_entity.pdbx_description
1 polymer ?
#
loop_
_entity_poly.entity_id
_entity_poly.type
_entity_poly.pdbx_seq_one_letter_code
_entity_poly.pdbx_strand_id
1 'polypeptide(L)'
;MLIVSLYVYNQGMDIVNRHSWRVTTAHAMSIQKELAAEVSRIGKITNPRLIAGVDISVNRWNKTGTAAVVTLNYPGLKLAEMQVVTDPIEFPYIPGLLSFREAPLILAAFKKITVVPDLVLVDGQGIAHPRRMGLASHLGVWLGVPTIGCAKSRLCGQHKTPANEAGNYAELMDNGEVIGAVLRTKTGVKPLYISIGHMIDLSSAIHWVTACCRDYRLPEPTRLAHLAAGGNLKSENPPVDGAGYQERLFA
;
A
#
# COMPACT_ATOMS: atom_id res chain seq x y z
N MET A 1 19.68 -41.61 -7.27
CA MET A 1 18.38 -40.89 -7.16
C MET A 1 18.47 -39.94 -5.98
N LEU A 2 18.98 -38.72 -6.23
CA LEU A 2 19.14 -37.69 -5.19
C LEU A 2 17.81 -36.93 -5.02
N ILE A 3 17.19 -37.10 -3.85
CA ILE A 3 16.05 -36.32 -3.45
C ILE A 3 16.59 -34.96 -2.97
N VAL A 4 16.53 -33.94 -3.83
CA VAL A 4 16.76 -32.55 -3.42
C VAL A 4 15.53 -32.12 -2.64
N SER A 5 15.61 -32.16 -1.32
CA SER A 5 14.62 -31.57 -0.43
C SER A 5 14.68 -30.05 -0.61
N LEU A 6 13.69 -29.50 -1.33
CA LEU A 6 13.43 -28.08 -1.36
C LEU A 6 12.89 -27.67 0.03
N TYR A 7 13.80 -27.28 0.92
CA TYR A 7 13.43 -26.46 2.08
C TYR A 7 13.00 -25.09 1.55
N VAL A 8 11.71 -24.92 1.34
CA VAL A 8 11.13 -23.58 1.19
C VAL A 8 11.23 -22.96 2.58
N TYR A 9 12.25 -22.14 2.79
CA TYR A 9 12.30 -21.24 3.95
C TYR A 9 11.13 -20.27 3.83
N ASN A 10 10.13 -20.49 4.65
CA ASN A 10 9.00 -19.59 4.84
C ASN A 10 9.48 -18.38 5.69
N GLN A 11 10.33 -17.54 5.08
CA GLN A 11 10.74 -16.27 5.68
C GLN A 11 9.75 -15.22 5.22
N GLY A 12 8.83 -14.85 6.11
CA GLY A 12 8.04 -13.64 5.94
C GLY A 12 8.93 -12.43 5.68
N MET A 13 8.32 -11.31 5.31
CA MET A 13 9.05 -10.09 4.97
C MET A 13 9.82 -9.57 6.18
N ASP A 14 11.15 -9.38 6.04
CA ASP A 14 11.97 -8.74 7.07
C ASP A 14 11.68 -7.23 7.08
N ILE A 15 11.11 -6.75 8.17
CA ILE A 15 10.72 -5.36 8.33
C ILE A 15 11.65 -4.68 9.33
N VAL A 16 12.48 -3.76 8.81
CA VAL A 16 13.43 -3.02 9.62
C VAL A 16 12.70 -1.97 10.46
N ASN A 17 12.82 -2.06 11.78
CA ASN A 17 12.25 -1.08 12.69
C ASN A 17 13.06 0.24 12.65
N ARG A 18 12.42 1.34 12.22
CA ARG A 18 13.07 2.65 12.00
C ARG A 18 12.84 3.63 13.16
N HIS A 19 11.70 3.56 13.82
CA HIS A 19 11.30 4.44 14.92
C HIS A 19 10.12 3.87 15.71
N SER A 20 9.82 4.44 16.87
CA SER A 20 8.59 4.14 17.61
C SER A 20 7.37 4.77 16.94
N TRP A 21 6.26 4.06 16.90
CA TRP A 21 4.96 4.59 16.45
C TRP A 21 4.22 5.36 17.56
N ARG A 22 4.60 5.16 18.84
CA ARG A 22 4.06 5.88 19.99
C ARG A 22 4.87 7.15 20.24
N VAL A 23 4.49 8.21 19.52
CA VAL A 23 5.20 9.49 19.53
C VAL A 23 4.21 10.66 19.59
N THR A 24 4.68 11.82 19.99
CA THR A 24 3.91 13.06 19.92
C THR A 24 3.78 13.53 18.46
N THR A 25 2.80 14.38 18.19
CA THR A 25 2.61 14.99 16.86
C THR A 25 3.86 15.71 16.35
N ALA A 26 4.53 16.48 17.22
CA ALA A 26 5.76 17.20 16.88
C ALA A 26 6.89 16.22 16.49
N HIS A 27 7.07 15.16 17.25
CA HIS A 27 8.07 14.14 16.98
C HIS A 27 7.74 13.35 15.70
N ALA A 28 6.45 13.03 15.45
CA ALA A 28 6.02 12.43 14.21
C ALA A 28 6.37 13.28 12.98
N MET A 29 6.21 14.61 13.07
CA MET A 29 6.61 15.54 12.00
C MET A 29 8.14 15.57 11.80
N SER A 30 8.95 15.47 12.88
CA SER A 30 10.41 15.38 12.79
C SER A 30 10.83 14.11 12.07
N ILE A 31 10.31 12.96 12.50
CA ILE A 31 10.56 11.66 11.87
C ILE A 31 10.23 11.71 10.37
N GLN A 32 9.09 12.30 9.96
CA GLN A 32 8.77 12.42 8.54
C GLN A 32 9.80 13.25 7.77
N LYS A 33 10.32 14.35 8.36
CA LYS A 33 11.34 15.18 7.69
C LYS A 33 12.66 14.42 7.54
N GLU A 34 13.06 13.68 8.56
CA GLU A 34 14.28 12.87 8.57
C GLU A 34 14.21 11.74 7.56
N LEU A 35 13.15 10.92 7.61
CA LEU A 35 12.96 9.79 6.69
C LEU A 35 12.69 10.22 5.25
N ALA A 36 12.21 11.44 4.98
CA ALA A 36 12.01 11.93 3.63
C ALA A 36 13.32 11.94 2.81
N ALA A 37 14.48 12.10 3.45
CA ALA A 37 15.79 12.03 2.83
C ALA A 37 16.17 10.59 2.39
N GLU A 38 15.57 9.57 3.00
CA GLU A 38 15.82 8.15 2.66
C GLU A 38 14.93 7.68 1.48
N VAL A 39 13.96 8.48 1.06
CA VAL A 39 13.07 8.11 -0.04
C VAL A 39 13.82 8.14 -1.36
N SER A 40 14.08 6.97 -1.92
CA SER A 40 14.61 6.85 -3.29
C SER A 40 13.51 7.14 -4.31
N ARG A 41 13.78 8.11 -5.19
CA ARG A 41 12.87 8.51 -6.27
C ARG A 41 13.32 8.01 -7.64
N ILE A 42 14.28 7.13 -7.63
CA ILE A 42 14.85 6.49 -8.81
C ILE A 42 14.67 4.99 -8.70
N GLY A 43 14.48 4.33 -9.82
CA GLY A 43 14.32 2.89 -9.94
C GLY A 43 13.32 2.53 -11.02
N LYS A 44 13.55 1.41 -11.66
CA LYS A 44 12.65 0.84 -12.68
C LYS A 44 12.43 -0.61 -12.34
N ILE A 45 11.17 -1.00 -12.33
CA ILE A 45 10.78 -2.40 -12.19
C ILE A 45 10.51 -2.91 -13.61
N THR A 46 11.22 -3.94 -14.03
CA THR A 46 11.13 -4.43 -15.42
C THR A 46 10.19 -5.62 -15.57
N ASN A 47 10.15 -6.54 -14.64
CA ASN A 47 9.33 -7.75 -14.74
C ASN A 47 8.80 -8.19 -13.37
N PRO A 48 7.90 -7.42 -12.73
CA PRO A 48 7.32 -7.86 -11.46
C PRO A 48 6.47 -9.11 -11.68
N ARG A 49 6.58 -10.07 -10.80
CA ARG A 49 5.73 -11.27 -10.77
C ARG A 49 4.62 -11.15 -9.74
N LEU A 50 4.88 -10.39 -8.68
CA LEU A 50 3.98 -10.22 -7.55
C LEU A 50 3.78 -8.73 -7.28
N ILE A 51 2.55 -8.26 -7.37
CA ILE A 51 2.16 -6.87 -7.08
C ILE A 51 1.17 -6.89 -5.93
N ALA A 52 1.52 -6.22 -4.83
CA ALA A 52 0.62 -6.08 -3.70
C ALA A 52 -0.15 -4.77 -3.73
N GLY A 53 -1.36 -4.80 -3.21
CA GLY A 53 -2.14 -3.63 -2.85
C GLY A 53 -2.37 -3.58 -1.35
N VAL A 54 -2.42 -2.38 -0.79
CA VAL A 54 -2.74 -2.17 0.62
C VAL A 54 -3.81 -1.11 0.79
N ASP A 55 -4.70 -1.35 1.74
CA ASP A 55 -5.69 -0.38 2.20
C ASP A 55 -6.05 -0.66 3.66
N ILE A 56 -6.71 0.30 4.30
CA ILE A 56 -7.20 0.20 5.67
C ILE A 56 -8.64 0.72 5.77
N SER A 57 -9.48 -0.03 6.44
CA SER A 57 -10.81 0.40 6.86
C SER A 57 -10.78 0.79 8.33
N VAL A 58 -11.37 1.92 8.69
CA VAL A 58 -11.40 2.42 10.07
C VAL A 58 -12.82 2.43 10.60
N ASN A 59 -13.05 1.66 11.65
CA ASN A 59 -14.28 1.72 12.40
C ASN A 59 -14.15 2.82 13.49
N ARG A 60 -14.91 3.92 13.30
CA ARG A 60 -14.83 5.08 14.20
C ARG A 60 -15.49 4.86 15.55
N TRP A 61 -16.40 3.89 15.64
CA TRP A 61 -17.16 3.63 16.87
C TRP A 61 -16.32 2.91 17.92
N ASN A 62 -15.63 1.87 17.52
CA ASN A 62 -14.79 1.07 18.43
C ASN A 62 -13.28 1.41 18.31
N LYS A 63 -12.93 2.43 17.51
CA LYS A 63 -11.54 2.88 17.27
C LYS A 63 -10.60 1.77 16.79
N THR A 64 -11.12 0.82 16.02
CA THR A 64 -10.29 -0.21 15.38
C THR A 64 -10.02 0.11 13.91
N GLY A 65 -8.91 -0.39 13.40
CA GLY A 65 -8.58 -0.42 11.99
C GLY A 65 -8.46 -1.85 11.50
N THR A 66 -8.88 -2.09 10.26
CA THR A 66 -8.67 -3.35 9.56
C THR A 66 -7.78 -3.07 8.35
N ALA A 67 -6.52 -3.47 8.43
CA ALA A 67 -5.58 -3.38 7.33
C ALA A 67 -5.59 -4.66 6.50
N ALA A 68 -5.52 -4.51 5.18
CA ALA A 68 -5.40 -5.62 4.25
C ALA A 68 -4.19 -5.44 3.33
N VAL A 69 -3.46 -6.52 3.13
CA VAL A 69 -2.43 -6.70 2.10
C VAL A 69 -2.92 -7.78 1.15
N VAL A 70 -3.09 -7.44 -0.11
CA VAL A 70 -3.54 -8.36 -1.17
C VAL A 70 -2.47 -8.44 -2.24
N THR A 71 -1.83 -9.59 -2.37
CA THR A 71 -0.78 -9.85 -3.36
C THR A 71 -1.36 -10.59 -4.56
N LEU A 72 -1.09 -10.09 -5.75
CA LEU A 72 -1.58 -10.63 -7.02
C LEU A 72 -0.43 -11.08 -7.91
N ASN A 73 -0.63 -12.19 -8.62
CA ASN A 73 0.26 -12.63 -9.68
C ASN A 73 0.10 -11.74 -10.92
N TYR A 74 1.18 -11.15 -11.41
CA TYR A 74 1.19 -10.37 -12.65
C TYR A 74 1.70 -11.23 -13.83
N PRO A 75 1.15 -11.10 -15.04
CA PRO A 75 0.20 -10.08 -15.52
C PRO A 75 -1.28 -10.42 -15.30
N GLY A 76 -1.62 -11.60 -14.86
CA GLY A 76 -3.02 -12.07 -14.76
C GLY A 76 -3.85 -11.38 -13.68
N LEU A 77 -3.21 -10.73 -12.71
CA LEU A 77 -3.82 -10.09 -11.53
C LEU A 77 -4.74 -11.04 -10.74
N LYS A 78 -4.36 -12.32 -10.70
CA LYS A 78 -5.03 -13.34 -9.88
C LYS A 78 -4.49 -13.29 -8.45
N LEU A 79 -5.36 -13.51 -7.48
CA LEU A 79 -4.99 -13.57 -6.07
C LEU A 79 -3.91 -14.63 -5.83
N ALA A 80 -2.81 -14.22 -5.24
CA ALA A 80 -1.73 -15.10 -4.79
C ALA A 80 -1.80 -15.29 -3.26
N GLU A 81 -1.96 -14.19 -2.53
CA GLU A 81 -2.04 -14.20 -1.08
C GLU A 81 -2.85 -13.00 -0.56
N MET A 82 -3.52 -13.16 0.57
CA MET A 82 -4.22 -12.09 1.26
C MET A 82 -4.00 -12.22 2.77
N GLN A 83 -3.59 -11.12 3.40
CA GLN A 83 -3.48 -11.02 4.85
C GLN A 83 -4.32 -9.86 5.36
N VAL A 84 -5.06 -10.10 6.43
CA VAL A 84 -5.91 -9.10 7.06
C VAL A 84 -5.60 -9.05 8.55
N VAL A 85 -5.44 -7.84 9.10
CA VAL A 85 -5.19 -7.60 10.52
C VAL A 85 -6.15 -6.54 11.03
N THR A 86 -6.83 -6.83 12.12
CA THR A 86 -7.69 -5.86 12.83
C THR A 86 -7.13 -5.62 14.22
N ASP A 87 -6.88 -4.35 14.53
CA ASP A 87 -6.32 -3.93 15.82
C ASP A 87 -6.80 -2.52 16.21
N PRO A 88 -6.71 -2.13 17.48
CA PRO A 88 -6.96 -0.75 17.90
C PRO A 88 -6.06 0.26 17.19
N ILE A 89 -6.64 1.43 16.87
CA ILE A 89 -5.88 2.57 16.34
C ILE A 89 -5.53 3.50 17.50
N GLU A 90 -4.24 3.63 17.77
CA GLU A 90 -3.73 4.46 18.87
C GLU A 90 -3.53 5.93 18.45
N PHE A 91 -3.01 6.16 17.23
CA PHE A 91 -2.68 7.53 16.80
C PHE A 91 -3.94 8.26 16.28
N PRO A 92 -4.17 9.53 16.71
CA PRO A 92 -5.32 10.30 16.28
C PRO A 92 -5.27 10.63 14.78
N TYR A 93 -6.45 10.92 14.18
CA TYR A 93 -6.48 11.44 12.82
C TYR A 93 -5.98 12.88 12.79
N ILE A 94 -4.82 13.10 12.18
CA ILE A 94 -4.20 14.41 11.99
C ILE A 94 -3.80 14.51 10.51
N PRO A 95 -4.29 15.53 9.76
CA PRO A 95 -3.89 15.73 8.36
C PRO A 95 -2.36 15.79 8.21
N GLY A 96 -1.84 15.02 7.26
CA GLY A 96 -0.40 14.88 7.03
C GLY A 96 0.34 13.95 8.01
N LEU A 97 -0.35 13.27 8.94
CA LEU A 97 0.24 12.25 9.82
C LEU A 97 -0.48 10.90 9.70
N LEU A 98 -1.15 10.66 8.57
CA LEU A 98 -1.92 9.44 8.33
C LEU A 98 -1.07 8.17 8.48
N SER A 99 0.20 8.22 8.08
CA SER A 99 1.11 7.08 8.18
C SER A 99 1.32 6.60 9.62
N PHE A 100 1.36 7.50 10.62
CA PHE A 100 1.48 7.11 12.03
C PHE A 100 0.23 6.41 12.56
N ARG A 101 -0.91 6.67 11.94
CA ARG A 101 -2.18 6.04 12.28
C ARG A 101 -2.37 4.68 11.62
N GLU A 102 -1.91 4.51 10.39
CA GLU A 102 -2.26 3.39 9.52
C GLU A 102 -1.11 2.42 9.29
N ALA A 103 0.13 2.90 9.14
CA ALA A 103 1.27 2.04 8.85
C ALA A 103 1.50 0.93 9.88
N PRO A 104 1.30 1.11 11.20
CA PRO A 104 1.50 0.01 12.16
C PRO A 104 0.66 -1.22 11.84
N LEU A 105 -0.62 -1.05 11.47
CA LEU A 105 -1.51 -2.15 11.13
C LEU A 105 -1.14 -2.78 9.78
N ILE A 106 -0.80 -1.95 8.80
CA ILE A 106 -0.36 -2.42 7.47
C ILE A 106 0.93 -3.25 7.61
N LEU A 107 1.90 -2.78 8.40
CA LEU A 107 3.13 -3.52 8.66
C LEU A 107 2.87 -4.82 9.43
N ALA A 108 1.90 -4.84 10.35
CA ALA A 108 1.47 -6.06 11.01
C ALA A 108 0.87 -7.09 10.03
N ALA A 109 0.17 -6.64 8.99
CA ALA A 109 -0.31 -7.51 7.92
C ALA A 109 0.86 -7.99 7.03
N PHE A 110 1.83 -7.13 6.69
CA PHE A 110 3.03 -7.52 5.96
C PHE A 110 3.89 -8.56 6.69
N LYS A 111 3.94 -8.54 8.02
CA LYS A 111 4.64 -9.58 8.80
C LYS A 111 4.03 -10.98 8.64
N LYS A 112 2.79 -11.07 8.16
CA LYS A 112 2.08 -12.34 7.96
C LYS A 112 2.15 -12.87 6.54
N ILE A 113 2.61 -12.07 5.56
CA ILE A 113 2.75 -12.57 4.19
C ILE A 113 3.86 -13.60 4.09
N THR A 114 3.68 -14.55 3.20
CA THR A 114 4.64 -15.63 2.92
C THR A 114 5.42 -15.38 1.62
N VAL A 115 4.92 -14.49 0.77
CA VAL A 115 5.56 -14.12 -0.50
C VAL A 115 5.87 -12.62 -0.53
N VAL A 116 7.11 -12.25 -0.81
CA VAL A 116 7.54 -10.85 -0.88
C VAL A 116 7.11 -10.27 -2.23
N PRO A 117 6.31 -9.16 -2.26
CA PRO A 117 5.94 -8.53 -3.51
C PRO A 117 7.10 -7.74 -4.13
N ASP A 118 7.14 -7.73 -5.47
CA ASP A 118 8.12 -6.92 -6.23
C ASP A 118 7.74 -5.43 -6.26
N LEU A 119 6.44 -5.12 -6.04
CA LEU A 119 5.88 -3.78 -6.06
C LEU A 119 4.67 -3.70 -5.13
N VAL A 120 4.53 -2.59 -4.41
CA VAL A 120 3.36 -2.32 -3.55
C VAL A 120 2.64 -1.04 -3.99
N LEU A 121 1.35 -1.15 -4.28
CA LEU A 121 0.44 -0.04 -4.54
C LEU A 121 -0.33 0.29 -3.25
N VAL A 122 -0.28 1.54 -2.83
CA VAL A 122 -0.83 2.00 -1.54
C VAL A 122 -1.99 2.95 -1.78
N ASP A 123 -3.16 2.71 -1.19
CA ASP A 123 -4.25 3.70 -1.18
C ASP A 123 -3.89 4.86 -0.25
N GLY A 124 -3.06 5.77 -0.75
CA GLY A 124 -2.54 6.91 -0.02
C GLY A 124 -1.46 7.65 -0.80
N GLN A 125 -0.94 8.71 -0.20
CA GLN A 125 0.09 9.53 -0.83
C GLN A 125 1.48 8.92 -0.63
N GLY A 126 2.34 9.10 -1.63
CA GLY A 126 3.79 8.97 -1.52
C GLY A 126 4.45 10.33 -1.22
N ILE A 127 5.36 10.78 -2.09
CA ILE A 127 6.00 12.11 -1.95
C ILE A 127 5.03 13.29 -2.23
N ALA A 128 3.81 13.05 -2.75
CA ALA A 128 2.78 14.09 -2.89
C ALA A 128 2.20 14.48 -1.51
N HIS A 129 3.08 14.92 -0.63
CA HIS A 129 2.85 15.19 0.79
C HIS A 129 3.63 16.45 1.21
N PRO A 130 3.10 17.29 2.14
CA PRO A 130 3.80 18.51 2.55
C PRO A 130 5.24 18.31 3.04
N ARG A 131 5.54 17.16 3.64
CA ARG A 131 6.89 16.76 4.10
C ARG A 131 7.52 15.68 3.22
N ARG A 132 6.98 15.43 2.00
CA ARG A 132 7.46 14.41 1.05
C ARG A 132 7.47 12.98 1.66
N MET A 133 6.69 12.75 2.72
CA MET A 133 6.62 11.49 3.47
C MET A 133 5.17 11.12 3.76
N GLY A 134 4.43 10.72 2.72
CA GLY A 134 3.09 10.14 2.86
C GLY A 134 3.14 8.66 3.22
N LEU A 135 1.97 8.02 3.28
CA LEU A 135 1.84 6.61 3.69
C LEU A 135 2.68 5.67 2.82
N ALA A 136 2.63 5.83 1.49
CA ALA A 136 3.37 4.96 0.58
C ALA A 136 4.89 5.13 0.69
N SER A 137 5.39 6.37 0.90
CA SER A 137 6.81 6.60 1.15
C SER A 137 7.26 6.00 2.47
N HIS A 138 6.46 6.18 3.51
CA HIS A 138 6.76 5.66 4.84
C HIS A 138 6.82 4.14 4.84
N LEU A 139 5.82 3.48 4.24
CA LEU A 139 5.83 2.02 4.08
C LEU A 139 7.01 1.55 3.23
N GLY A 140 7.32 2.22 2.13
CA GLY A 140 8.42 1.84 1.25
C GLY A 140 9.78 1.85 1.95
N VAL A 141 10.07 2.88 2.76
CA VAL A 141 11.31 2.97 3.56
C VAL A 141 11.38 1.85 4.62
N TRP A 142 10.24 1.47 5.23
CA TRP A 142 10.20 0.38 6.21
C TRP A 142 10.31 -1.00 5.59
N LEU A 143 9.67 -1.21 4.44
CA LEU A 143 9.61 -2.51 3.75
C LEU A 143 10.84 -2.78 2.88
N GLY A 144 11.57 -1.73 2.47
CA GLY A 144 12.71 -1.85 1.56
C GLY A 144 12.33 -2.35 0.16
N VAL A 145 11.08 -2.11 -0.28
CA VAL A 145 10.57 -2.50 -1.59
C VAL A 145 9.99 -1.31 -2.34
N PRO A 146 9.92 -1.36 -3.68
CA PRO A 146 9.28 -0.34 -4.47
C PRO A 146 7.82 -0.12 -4.07
N THR A 147 7.45 1.16 -3.84
CA THR A 147 6.08 1.52 -3.47
C THR A 147 5.56 2.69 -4.29
N ILE A 148 4.25 2.70 -4.58
CA ILE A 148 3.55 3.76 -5.30
C ILE A 148 2.35 4.20 -4.48
N GLY A 149 2.19 5.52 -4.31
CA GLY A 149 0.96 6.10 -3.76
C GLY A 149 -0.10 6.26 -4.83
N CYS A 150 -1.31 5.77 -4.57
CA CYS A 150 -2.48 5.80 -5.46
C CYS A 150 -3.67 6.48 -4.75
N ALA A 151 -3.56 7.75 -4.42
CA ALA A 151 -4.55 8.44 -3.60
C ALA A 151 -5.81 8.83 -4.38
N LYS A 152 -6.97 8.74 -3.73
CA LYS A 152 -8.29 9.10 -4.30
C LYS A 152 -8.53 10.60 -4.37
N SER A 153 -7.75 11.40 -3.61
CA SER A 153 -7.88 12.87 -3.50
C SER A 153 -6.53 13.54 -3.34
N ARG A 154 -6.46 14.82 -3.73
CA ARG A 154 -5.27 15.65 -3.57
C ARG A 154 -5.05 16.04 -2.11
N LEU A 155 -3.83 15.90 -1.63
CA LEU A 155 -3.40 16.38 -0.32
C LEU A 155 -2.68 17.74 -0.41
N CYS A 156 -1.78 17.90 -1.38
CA CYS A 156 -1.04 19.14 -1.63
C CYS A 156 -0.76 19.31 -3.13
N GLY A 157 -0.11 20.40 -3.49
CA GLY A 157 0.26 20.71 -4.87
C GLY A 157 -0.89 21.25 -5.72
N GLN A 158 -0.55 21.59 -6.99
CA GLN A 158 -1.48 22.11 -7.99
C GLN A 158 -1.29 21.34 -9.30
N HIS A 159 -2.32 21.27 -10.12
CA HIS A 159 -2.28 20.59 -11.40
C HIS A 159 -3.28 21.17 -12.40
N LYS A 160 -3.02 20.99 -13.68
CA LYS A 160 -4.04 21.14 -14.73
C LYS A 160 -4.96 19.93 -14.74
N THR A 161 -6.20 20.11 -15.16
CA THR A 161 -7.12 18.96 -15.33
C THR A 161 -6.62 18.09 -16.48
N PRO A 162 -6.36 16.78 -16.27
CA PRO A 162 -6.02 15.90 -17.38
C PRO A 162 -7.22 15.70 -18.30
N ALA A 163 -6.95 15.36 -19.57
CA ALA A 163 -7.99 15.00 -20.53
C ALA A 163 -8.87 13.86 -20.02
N ASN A 164 -10.06 13.70 -20.60
CA ASN A 164 -11.10 12.81 -20.05
C ASN A 164 -10.88 11.32 -20.35
N GLU A 165 -10.08 11.01 -21.36
CA GLU A 165 -9.80 9.65 -21.80
C GLU A 165 -8.81 8.96 -20.84
N ALA A 166 -8.98 7.65 -20.65
CA ALA A 166 -8.07 6.82 -19.87
C ALA A 166 -6.62 6.90 -20.40
N GLY A 167 -5.66 6.88 -19.50
CA GLY A 167 -4.23 6.99 -19.79
C GLY A 167 -3.71 8.43 -19.80
N ASN A 168 -4.57 9.46 -19.94
CA ASN A 168 -4.12 10.84 -19.87
C ASN A 168 -3.77 11.22 -18.43
N TYR A 169 -2.73 12.04 -18.29
CA TYR A 169 -2.34 12.57 -16.99
C TYR A 169 -1.84 14.02 -17.08
N ALA A 170 -1.79 14.69 -15.95
CA ALA A 170 -1.15 15.99 -15.76
C ALA A 170 -0.18 15.89 -14.58
N GLU A 171 0.91 16.64 -14.62
CA GLU A 171 1.84 16.72 -13.49
C GLU A 171 1.17 17.38 -12.29
N LEU A 172 1.45 16.83 -11.11
CA LEU A 172 1.13 17.44 -9.83
C LEU A 172 2.36 18.18 -9.32
N MET A 173 2.26 19.51 -9.26
CA MET A 173 3.37 20.40 -8.92
C MET A 173 3.20 20.99 -7.52
N ASP A 174 4.28 21.12 -6.79
CA ASP A 174 4.30 21.83 -5.50
C ASP A 174 5.61 22.58 -5.32
N ASN A 175 5.55 23.91 -5.19
CA ASN A 175 6.73 24.79 -5.07
C ASN A 175 7.77 24.59 -6.20
N GLY A 176 7.31 24.42 -7.44
CA GLY A 176 8.18 24.19 -8.59
C GLY A 176 8.71 22.77 -8.76
N GLU A 177 8.37 21.86 -7.86
CA GLU A 177 8.75 20.45 -7.90
C GLU A 177 7.59 19.58 -8.43
N VAL A 178 7.89 18.62 -9.32
CA VAL A 178 6.93 17.56 -9.70
C VAL A 178 6.90 16.54 -8.58
N ILE A 179 5.77 16.47 -7.87
CA ILE A 179 5.56 15.55 -6.72
C ILE A 179 4.68 14.35 -7.07
N GLY A 180 4.17 14.29 -8.28
CA GLY A 180 3.31 13.22 -8.73
C GLY A 180 2.61 13.51 -10.04
N ALA A 181 1.60 12.72 -10.36
CA ALA A 181 0.74 12.86 -11.52
C ALA A 181 -0.73 12.69 -11.14
N VAL A 182 -1.59 13.39 -11.86
CA VAL A 182 -3.05 13.24 -11.77
C VAL A 182 -3.48 12.41 -12.98
N LEU A 183 -3.68 11.13 -12.76
CA LEU A 183 -3.88 10.13 -13.81
C LEU A 183 -5.35 9.77 -13.98
N ARG A 184 -5.83 9.82 -15.22
CA ARG A 184 -7.15 9.30 -15.63
C ARG A 184 -7.05 7.81 -15.88
N THR A 185 -7.36 7.00 -14.90
CA THR A 185 -7.30 5.52 -15.02
C THR A 185 -8.48 4.93 -15.79
N LYS A 186 -9.60 5.67 -15.87
CA LYS A 186 -10.80 5.28 -16.60
C LYS A 186 -11.48 6.51 -17.19
N THR A 187 -11.93 6.41 -18.44
CA THR A 187 -12.65 7.50 -19.15
C THR A 187 -13.90 7.91 -18.38
N GLY A 188 -14.11 9.23 -18.25
CA GLY A 188 -15.30 9.79 -17.61
C GLY A 188 -15.32 9.72 -16.08
N VAL A 189 -14.28 9.19 -15.43
CA VAL A 189 -14.22 9.00 -13.97
C VAL A 189 -13.19 9.96 -13.36
N LYS A 190 -13.38 10.36 -12.10
CA LYS A 190 -12.42 11.21 -11.37
C LYS A 190 -11.01 10.59 -11.41
N PRO A 191 -9.94 11.37 -11.68
CA PRO A 191 -8.57 10.85 -11.74
C PRO A 191 -8.07 10.38 -10.37
N LEU A 192 -6.97 9.62 -10.37
CA LEU A 192 -6.17 9.30 -9.19
C LEU A 192 -4.96 10.21 -9.09
N TYR A 193 -4.46 10.39 -7.87
CA TYR A 193 -3.23 11.11 -7.57
C TYR A 193 -2.11 10.10 -7.32
N ILE A 194 -1.25 9.96 -8.33
CA ILE A 194 -0.15 9.00 -8.33
C ILE A 194 1.11 9.73 -7.89
N SER A 195 1.84 9.13 -6.96
CA SER A 195 3.13 9.67 -6.52
C SER A 195 4.12 8.56 -6.18
N ILE A 196 5.40 8.88 -6.32
CA ILE A 196 6.48 8.00 -5.89
C ILE A 196 6.31 7.70 -4.40
N GLY A 197 6.32 6.42 -4.03
CA GLY A 197 6.48 5.99 -2.65
C GLY A 197 7.96 5.86 -2.32
N HIS A 198 8.63 4.84 -2.85
CA HIS A 198 10.04 4.53 -2.65
C HIS A 198 10.57 3.67 -3.80
N MET A 199 11.87 3.77 -4.14
CA MET A 199 12.61 2.93 -5.09
C MET A 199 11.97 2.80 -6.49
N ILE A 200 11.30 3.84 -6.98
CA ILE A 200 10.67 3.89 -8.29
C ILE A 200 10.65 5.32 -8.82
N ASP A 201 10.75 5.52 -10.13
CA ASP A 201 10.53 6.82 -10.76
C ASP A 201 9.04 7.06 -11.10
N LEU A 202 8.67 8.33 -11.37
CA LEU A 202 7.26 8.69 -11.61
C LEU A 202 6.71 8.08 -12.89
N SER A 203 7.52 7.95 -13.93
CA SER A 203 7.09 7.37 -15.20
C SER A 203 6.76 5.89 -15.05
N SER A 204 7.60 5.16 -14.32
CA SER A 204 7.37 3.76 -13.94
C SER A 204 6.15 3.62 -13.02
N ALA A 205 5.94 4.56 -12.08
CA ALA A 205 4.76 4.55 -11.22
C ALA A 205 3.47 4.70 -12.01
N ILE A 206 3.42 5.64 -12.98
CA ILE A 206 2.26 5.83 -13.87
C ILE A 206 2.02 4.56 -14.71
N HIS A 207 3.09 4.00 -15.27
CA HIS A 207 3.02 2.77 -16.06
C HIS A 207 2.39 1.61 -15.27
N TRP A 208 2.92 1.32 -14.07
CA TRP A 208 2.46 0.18 -13.28
C TRP A 208 1.05 0.36 -12.73
N VAL A 209 0.67 1.58 -12.34
CA VAL A 209 -0.72 1.86 -11.96
C VAL A 209 -1.65 1.61 -13.12
N THR A 210 -1.31 2.09 -14.32
CA THR A 210 -2.11 1.88 -15.54
C THR A 210 -2.20 0.39 -15.90
N ALA A 211 -1.09 -0.34 -15.85
CA ALA A 211 -1.02 -1.77 -16.15
C ALA A 211 -1.86 -2.62 -15.18
N CYS A 212 -2.04 -2.15 -13.94
CA CYS A 212 -2.87 -2.82 -12.94
C CYS A 212 -4.35 -2.39 -12.99
N CYS A 213 -4.73 -1.41 -13.81
CA CYS A 213 -6.13 -1.04 -13.99
C CYS A 213 -6.87 -2.02 -14.89
N ARG A 214 -8.15 -2.24 -14.59
CA ARG A 214 -9.12 -2.98 -15.40
C ARG A 214 -10.34 -2.07 -15.61
N ASP A 215 -11.52 -2.55 -15.34
CA ASP A 215 -12.77 -1.81 -15.55
C ASP A 215 -13.10 -0.78 -14.45
N TYR A 216 -12.22 -0.61 -13.46
CA TYR A 216 -12.44 0.25 -12.30
C TYR A 216 -11.49 1.44 -12.27
N ARG A 217 -11.87 2.48 -11.51
CA ARG A 217 -11.01 3.63 -11.23
C ARG A 217 -9.73 3.23 -10.50
N LEU A 218 -9.85 2.35 -9.51
CA LEU A 218 -8.72 1.88 -8.72
C LEU A 218 -7.99 0.74 -9.46
N PRO A 219 -6.66 0.68 -9.40
CA PRO A 219 -5.92 -0.49 -9.85
C PRO A 219 -6.31 -1.72 -9.00
N GLU A 220 -6.33 -2.89 -9.62
CA GLU A 220 -6.82 -4.13 -9.00
C GLU A 220 -6.19 -4.43 -7.64
N PRO A 221 -4.86 -4.28 -7.43
CA PRO A 221 -4.28 -4.56 -6.12
C PRO A 221 -4.91 -3.72 -4.99
N THR A 222 -5.00 -2.39 -5.17
CA THR A 222 -5.61 -1.51 -4.15
C THR A 222 -7.11 -1.67 -4.06
N ARG A 223 -7.80 -1.99 -5.18
CA ARG A 223 -9.24 -2.26 -5.18
C ARG A 223 -9.56 -3.50 -4.35
N LEU A 224 -8.82 -4.57 -4.54
CA LEU A 224 -9.03 -5.81 -3.78
C LEU A 224 -8.63 -5.65 -2.31
N ALA A 225 -7.56 -4.90 -2.01
CA ALA A 225 -7.20 -4.56 -0.64
C ALA A 225 -8.32 -3.76 0.06
N HIS A 226 -8.95 -2.80 -0.66
CA HIS A 226 -10.09 -2.05 -0.16
C HIS A 226 -11.28 -2.97 0.18
N LEU A 227 -11.61 -3.91 -0.69
CA LEU A 227 -12.68 -4.88 -0.44
C LEU A 227 -12.33 -5.79 0.74
N ALA A 228 -11.09 -6.25 0.86
CA ALA A 228 -10.63 -7.09 1.95
C ALA A 228 -10.68 -6.36 3.30
N ALA A 229 -10.17 -5.12 3.37
CA ALA A 229 -10.22 -4.30 4.56
C ALA A 229 -11.66 -3.98 5.02
N GLY A 230 -12.59 -3.87 4.05
CA GLY A 230 -14.03 -3.69 4.30
C GLY A 230 -14.80 -4.98 4.58
N GLY A 231 -14.15 -6.16 4.60
CA GLY A 231 -14.78 -7.46 4.82
C GLY A 231 -15.59 -7.99 3.62
N ASN A 232 -15.45 -7.37 2.44
CA ASN A 232 -16.20 -7.72 1.23
C ASN A 232 -15.42 -8.63 0.26
N LEU A 233 -14.20 -9.01 0.61
CA LEU A 233 -13.39 -10.00 -0.10
C LEU A 233 -13.07 -11.14 0.88
N LYS A 234 -13.56 -12.35 0.58
CA LYS A 234 -13.25 -13.54 1.37
C LYS A 234 -12.08 -14.29 0.73
N SER A 235 -11.18 -14.82 1.54
CA SER A 235 -10.18 -15.78 1.08
C SER A 235 -10.87 -17.06 0.63
N GLU A 236 -10.49 -17.61 -0.51
CA GLU A 236 -10.93 -18.94 -0.92
C GLU A 236 -10.31 -20.03 -0.01
N ASN A 237 -9.22 -19.71 0.68
CA ASN A 237 -8.63 -20.51 1.74
C ASN A 237 -8.83 -19.78 3.07
N PRO A 238 -9.76 -20.20 3.94
CA PRO A 238 -9.84 -19.64 5.29
C PRO A 238 -8.50 -19.87 6.01
N PRO A 239 -8.08 -18.96 6.92
CA PRO A 239 -6.90 -19.20 7.73
C PRO A 239 -7.04 -20.56 8.42
N VAL A 240 -5.95 -21.34 8.40
CA VAL A 240 -5.88 -22.57 9.20
C VAL A 240 -5.80 -22.10 10.64
N ASP A 241 -6.95 -21.98 11.29
CA ASP A 241 -7.03 -21.72 12.71
C ASP A 241 -6.43 -22.91 13.45
N GLY A 242 -5.19 -22.75 13.86
CA GLY A 242 -4.55 -23.64 14.83
C GLY A 242 -5.06 -23.38 16.24
N ALA A 243 -6.36 -23.52 16.51
CA ALA A 243 -6.90 -23.64 17.84
C ALA A 243 -8.41 -23.97 17.75
N GLY A 244 -8.81 -25.18 18.10
CA GLY A 244 -10.22 -25.45 18.34
C GLY A 244 -10.75 -26.80 17.85
N TYR A 245 -9.97 -27.87 17.91
CA TYR A 245 -10.54 -29.17 18.07
C TYR A 245 -10.82 -29.37 19.58
N GLN A 246 -11.95 -28.88 20.05
CA GLN A 246 -12.54 -29.34 21.29
C GLN A 246 -13.80 -30.15 20.99
N GLU A 247 -13.63 -31.43 21.21
CA GLU A 247 -14.59 -32.52 21.44
C GLU A 247 -16.04 -32.05 21.65
N ARG A 248 -16.94 -32.51 20.76
CA ARG A 248 -18.28 -32.91 21.18
C ARG A 248 -18.34 -34.46 21.12
N LEU A 249 -17.86 -35.06 22.16
CA LEU A 249 -18.25 -36.39 22.56
C LEU A 249 -19.11 -36.24 23.82
N PHE A 250 -20.24 -36.97 23.83
CA PHE A 250 -21.25 -37.11 24.89
C PHE A 250 -22.37 -36.05 24.95
N ALA A 251 -23.42 -36.29 24.19
CA ALA A 251 -24.79 -36.50 24.69
C ALA A 251 -25.64 -37.14 23.58
#